data_1c3d415aae02771008e8a943b37185ae
#
_entry.id   1c3d415aae02771008e8a943b37185ae
#
_cell.length_a   1.000
_cell.length_b   1.000
_cell.length_c   1.000
_cell.angle_alpha   90.00
_cell.angle_beta   90.00
_cell.angle_gamma   90.00
#
_symmetry.space_group_name_H-M   'P 1'
#
loop_
_entity.id
_entity.type
_entity.pdbx_description
1 polymer ?
#
loop_
_entity_poly.entity_id
_entity_poly.type
_entity_poly.pdbx_seq_one_letter_code
_entity_poly.pdbx_strand_id
1 'polypeptide(L)'
;LILLAESANRTKKGGQDLIGGLDVRVNRNHFGRQTESFQAPLDLPFLATEGQGQPAPFNGVFIRAPVVEKILPNQEGIQIEESNKEETVVAPSREAKDQVAKEAMEKHVEILARLPGRAARLATTGVDIDAEKEVGDIVAVRQGNVFGTSFHPELTEDPRIHCWWLRQVQEAVNKRRNAQSLPLR
;
A
#
# COMPACT_ATOMS: atom_id res chain seq x y z
N LEU A 1 0.60 5.15 -3.55
CA LEU A 1 -0.17 4.87 -2.33
C LEU A 1 -1.26 5.91 -2.07
N ILE A 2 -0.96 7.23 -1.99
CA ILE A 2 -1.94 8.27 -1.62
C ILE A 2 -3.20 8.22 -2.47
N LEU A 3 -3.09 8.23 -3.79
CA LEU A 3 -4.23 8.25 -4.72
C LEU A 3 -5.19 7.07 -4.52
N LEU A 4 -4.67 5.94 -4.12
CA LEU A 4 -5.42 4.68 -3.99
C LEU A 4 -6.01 4.48 -2.59
N ALA A 5 -5.71 5.36 -1.63
CA ALA A 5 -6.26 5.28 -0.27
C ALA A 5 -7.72 5.70 -0.21
N GLU A 6 -8.51 5.12 0.71
CA GLU A 6 -9.87 5.56 0.99
C GLU A 6 -9.91 6.87 1.76
N SER A 7 -8.88 7.14 2.59
CA SER A 7 -8.75 8.43 3.27
C SER A 7 -7.30 8.87 3.42
N ALA A 8 -7.09 10.18 3.51
CA ALA A 8 -5.79 10.77 3.81
C ALA A 8 -5.96 12.11 4.55
N ASN A 9 -4.93 12.51 5.28
CA ASN A 9 -4.92 13.84 5.87
C ASN A 9 -4.88 14.93 4.79
N ARG A 10 -5.62 16.02 5.01
CA ARG A 10 -5.66 17.19 4.13
C ARG A 10 -4.34 17.98 4.24
N THR A 11 -3.89 18.54 3.16
CA THR A 11 -2.81 19.53 3.18
C THR A 11 -3.37 20.95 3.30
N LYS A 12 -2.57 21.93 3.78
CA LYS A 12 -2.99 23.33 3.94
C LYS A 12 -3.53 23.99 2.66
N LYS A 13 -3.24 23.44 1.49
CA LYS A 13 -3.68 23.95 0.17
C LYS A 13 -4.79 23.11 -0.47
N GLY A 14 -5.57 22.36 0.31
CA GLY A 14 -6.67 21.54 -0.19
C GLY A 14 -6.29 20.08 -0.40
N GLY A 15 -5.19 19.78 -1.03
CA GLY A 15 -4.74 18.42 -1.31
C GLY A 15 -5.28 17.88 -2.62
N GLN A 16 -4.77 16.73 -3.01
CA GLN A 16 -5.14 16.01 -4.21
C GLN A 16 -6.33 15.10 -3.92
N ASP A 17 -7.28 15.04 -4.85
CA ASP A 17 -8.38 14.09 -4.79
C ASP A 17 -7.87 12.65 -4.79
N LEU A 18 -8.60 11.78 -4.08
CA LEU A 18 -8.31 10.36 -4.00
C LEU A 18 -9.16 9.60 -5.02
N ILE A 19 -8.60 8.52 -5.52
CA ILE A 19 -9.31 7.57 -6.40
C ILE A 19 -9.93 6.45 -5.56
N GLY A 20 -9.25 6.07 -4.47
CA GLY A 20 -9.61 4.94 -3.64
C GLY A 20 -9.17 3.60 -4.21
N GLY A 21 -9.46 2.52 -3.51
CA GLY A 21 -9.12 1.16 -3.92
C GLY A 21 -8.37 0.37 -2.88
N LEU A 22 -7.84 1.03 -1.89
CA LEU A 22 -7.18 0.43 -0.75
C LEU A 22 -7.87 0.92 0.53
N ASP A 23 -8.40 0.01 1.31
CA ASP A 23 -9.04 0.30 2.61
C ASP A 23 -7.97 0.72 3.64
N VAL A 24 -7.34 1.86 3.37
CA VAL A 24 -6.31 2.43 4.23
C VAL A 24 -6.51 3.93 4.42
N ARG A 25 -6.10 4.42 5.59
CA ARG A 25 -5.86 5.83 5.84
C ARG A 25 -4.36 6.10 5.70
N VAL A 26 -4.03 7.13 4.94
CA VAL A 26 -2.64 7.51 4.65
C VAL A 26 -2.29 8.84 5.28
N ASN A 27 -1.16 8.89 5.97
CA ASN A 27 -0.54 10.13 6.40
C ASN A 27 0.46 10.62 5.35
N ARG A 28 0.17 11.76 4.74
CA ARG A 28 1.00 12.35 3.67
C ARG A 28 2.30 12.98 4.18
N ASN A 29 2.35 13.32 5.47
CA ASN A 29 3.42 14.13 6.06
C ASN A 29 4.11 13.41 7.24
N HIS A 30 4.11 12.09 7.26
CA HIS A 30 4.61 11.29 8.37
C HIS A 30 6.08 11.57 8.71
N PHE A 31 6.92 11.73 7.71
CA PHE A 31 8.34 12.01 7.91
C PHE A 31 8.64 13.47 8.29
N GLY A 32 7.58 14.27 8.55
CA GLY A 32 7.68 15.64 9.07
C GLY A 32 8.32 16.62 8.07
N ARG A 33 9.22 17.47 8.58
CA ARG A 33 9.95 18.46 7.76
C ARG A 33 11.09 17.86 6.93
N GLN A 34 11.26 16.54 6.89
CA GLN A 34 12.24 15.90 6.03
C GLN A 34 11.83 16.11 4.57
N THR A 35 12.35 17.16 3.98
CA THR A 35 12.24 17.46 2.54
C THR A 35 13.19 16.59 1.72
N GLU A 36 14.01 15.80 2.37
CA GLU A 36 15.07 15.00 1.78
C GLU A 36 14.54 13.64 1.34
N SER A 37 14.98 13.26 0.13
CA SER A 37 14.83 11.89 -0.35
C SER A 37 15.83 10.99 0.37
N PHE A 38 15.43 9.76 0.64
CA PHE A 38 16.33 8.76 1.21
C PHE A 38 16.12 7.41 0.52
N GLN A 39 17.10 6.53 0.70
CA GLN A 39 17.02 5.14 0.26
C GLN A 39 17.10 4.23 1.48
N ALA A 40 16.38 3.12 1.42
CA ALA A 40 16.41 2.11 2.48
C ALA A 40 16.26 0.70 1.91
N PRO A 41 17.00 -0.28 2.45
CA PRO A 41 16.77 -1.68 2.12
C PRO A 41 15.43 -2.13 2.70
N LEU A 42 14.62 -2.77 1.86
CA LEU A 42 13.32 -3.34 2.21
C LEU A 42 13.37 -4.85 2.06
N ASP A 43 12.85 -5.55 3.04
CA ASP A 43 12.56 -6.96 2.91
C ASP A 43 11.19 -7.13 2.23
N LEU A 44 11.19 -7.77 1.05
CA LEU A 44 10.02 -7.95 0.21
C LEU A 44 9.79 -9.44 -0.07
N PRO A 45 9.24 -10.20 0.90
CA PRO A 45 9.06 -11.65 0.76
C PRO A 45 8.21 -12.05 -0.44
N PHE A 46 7.30 -11.20 -0.88
CA PHE A 46 6.44 -11.46 -2.05
C PHE A 46 7.21 -11.51 -3.39
N LEU A 47 8.47 -11.08 -3.41
CA LEU A 47 9.36 -11.20 -4.56
C LEU A 47 10.09 -12.55 -4.61
N ALA A 48 9.93 -13.40 -3.60
CA ALA A 48 10.52 -14.73 -3.60
C ALA A 48 10.00 -15.55 -4.80
N THR A 49 10.91 -16.28 -5.42
CA THR A 49 10.57 -17.26 -6.48
C THR A 49 10.64 -18.65 -5.87
N GLU A 50 9.72 -19.52 -6.24
CA GLU A 50 9.74 -20.90 -5.76
C GLU A 50 11.11 -21.58 -5.99
N GLY A 51 11.65 -22.20 -4.93
CA GLY A 51 12.95 -22.86 -4.98
C GLY A 51 14.16 -21.95 -4.84
N GLN A 52 14.00 -20.65 -4.76
CA GLN A 52 15.06 -19.71 -4.41
C GLN A 52 14.83 -19.25 -2.96
N GLY A 53 15.91 -19.16 -2.17
CA GLY A 53 15.87 -18.67 -0.78
C GLY A 53 15.26 -17.27 -0.67
N GLN A 54 15.36 -16.63 0.49
CA GLN A 54 14.87 -15.27 0.67
C GLN A 54 15.45 -14.32 -0.39
N PRO A 55 14.61 -13.49 -1.03
CA PRO A 55 15.09 -12.55 -2.03
C PRO A 55 16.06 -11.55 -1.40
N ALA A 56 17.07 -11.11 -2.14
CA ALA A 56 17.91 -10.01 -1.72
C ALA A 56 17.06 -8.76 -1.41
N PRO A 57 17.44 -7.95 -0.41
CA PRO A 57 16.73 -6.72 -0.08
C PRO A 57 16.52 -5.83 -1.31
N PHE A 58 15.37 -5.19 -1.38
CA PHE A 58 15.06 -4.21 -2.41
C PHE A 58 15.44 -2.80 -1.93
N ASN A 59 16.20 -2.06 -2.70
CA ASN A 59 16.56 -0.69 -2.34
C ASN A 59 15.44 0.30 -2.69
N GLY A 60 14.55 0.58 -1.72
CA GLY A 60 13.44 1.51 -1.90
C GLY A 60 13.91 2.96 -1.92
N VAL A 61 13.50 3.73 -2.93
CA VAL A 61 13.73 5.18 -3.03
C VAL A 61 12.49 5.91 -2.51
N PHE A 62 12.65 6.70 -1.45
CA PHE A 62 11.58 7.44 -0.78
C PHE A 62 11.72 8.94 -1.06
N ILE A 63 10.68 9.57 -1.62
CA ILE A 63 10.62 10.99 -1.90
C ILE A 63 9.34 11.54 -1.27
N ARG A 64 9.45 12.31 -0.19
CA ARG A 64 8.29 12.83 0.56
C ARG A 64 7.24 11.74 0.81
N ALA A 65 7.73 10.57 1.21
CA ALA A 65 6.94 9.36 1.23
C ALA A 65 5.80 9.41 2.27
N PRO A 66 4.60 8.98 1.89
CA PRO A 66 3.51 8.77 2.83
C PRO A 66 3.69 7.45 3.56
N VAL A 67 2.93 7.25 4.65
CA VAL A 67 2.81 5.94 5.30
C VAL A 67 1.34 5.58 5.49
N VAL A 68 1.04 4.30 5.59
CA VAL A 68 -0.28 3.85 6.03
C VAL A 68 -0.38 4.10 7.53
N GLU A 69 -1.24 5.02 7.91
CA GLU A 69 -1.53 5.34 9.31
C GLU A 69 -2.44 4.29 9.96
N LYS A 70 -3.43 3.81 9.18
CA LYS A 70 -4.42 2.85 9.66
C LYS A 70 -4.95 2.00 8.50
N ILE A 71 -5.16 0.71 8.73
CA ILE A 71 -5.99 -0.15 7.90
C ILE A 71 -7.43 0.07 8.33
N LEU A 72 -8.28 0.40 7.37
CA LEU A 72 -9.70 0.64 7.60
C LEU A 72 -10.47 -0.69 7.50
N PRO A 73 -11.60 -0.83 8.22
CA PRO A 73 -12.47 -1.97 8.00
C PRO A 73 -13.08 -1.91 6.60
N ASN A 74 -13.21 -3.07 5.99
CA ASN A 74 -13.93 -3.20 4.73
C ASN A 74 -15.44 -3.19 5.03
N GLN A 75 -16.03 -2.01 5.09
CA GLN A 75 -17.44 -1.82 5.33
C GLN A 75 -17.99 -0.67 4.48
N GLU A 76 -19.24 -0.81 4.09
CA GLU A 76 -19.95 0.24 3.38
C GLU A 76 -20.06 1.50 4.24
N GLY A 77 -19.86 2.67 3.64
CA GLY A 77 -19.94 3.96 4.34
C GLY A 77 -18.68 4.37 5.13
N ILE A 78 -17.57 3.62 5.04
CA ILE A 78 -16.32 3.98 5.72
C ILE A 78 -15.83 5.38 5.36
N GLN A 79 -16.07 5.84 4.13
CA GLN A 79 -15.72 7.18 3.68
C GLN A 79 -16.48 8.26 4.47
N ILE A 80 -17.73 7.99 4.85
CA ILE A 80 -18.56 8.90 5.65
C ILE A 80 -17.96 9.03 7.05
N GLU A 81 -17.60 7.92 7.69
CA GLU A 81 -16.97 7.93 9.00
C GLU A 81 -15.61 8.66 8.97
N GLU A 82 -14.81 8.41 7.95
CA GLU A 82 -13.51 9.07 7.78
C GLU A 82 -13.67 10.58 7.47
N SER A 83 -14.70 10.98 6.73
CA SER A 83 -14.96 12.40 6.39
C SER A 83 -15.34 13.25 7.60
N ASN A 84 -15.87 12.63 8.66
CA ASN A 84 -16.19 13.32 9.91
C ASN A 84 -14.93 13.71 10.72
N LYS A 85 -13.76 13.22 10.35
CA LYS A 85 -12.50 13.59 11.00
C LYS A 85 -11.99 14.91 10.43
N GLU A 86 -11.56 15.79 11.30
CA GLU A 86 -10.95 17.06 10.89
C GLU A 86 -9.76 16.83 9.98
N GLU A 87 -9.59 17.74 9.02
CA GLU A 87 -8.49 17.73 8.06
C GLU A 87 -8.32 16.42 7.27
N THR A 88 -9.44 15.76 6.91
CA THR A 88 -9.44 14.53 6.13
C THR A 88 -10.00 14.76 4.72
N VAL A 89 -9.37 14.12 3.74
CA VAL A 89 -9.88 13.94 2.37
C VAL A 89 -10.24 12.47 2.22
N VAL A 90 -11.38 12.19 1.62
CA VAL A 90 -11.86 10.83 1.36
C VAL A 90 -12.03 10.58 -0.13
N ALA A 91 -11.87 9.32 -0.52
CA ALA A 91 -12.16 8.89 -1.89
C ALA A 91 -13.68 8.89 -2.14
N PRO A 92 -14.12 9.04 -3.40
CA PRO A 92 -15.52 8.83 -3.75
C PRO A 92 -15.94 7.38 -3.50
N SER A 93 -17.18 7.18 -3.11
CA SER A 93 -17.77 5.84 -3.02
C SER A 93 -17.70 5.12 -4.35
N ARG A 94 -17.37 3.84 -4.32
CA ARG A 94 -17.22 3.01 -5.51
C ARG A 94 -18.22 1.87 -5.48
N GLU A 95 -18.79 1.61 -6.64
CA GLU A 95 -19.61 0.43 -6.88
C GLU A 95 -18.85 -0.58 -7.74
N ALA A 96 -18.97 -1.85 -7.40
CA ALA A 96 -18.40 -2.92 -8.20
C ALA A 96 -19.13 -3.03 -9.54
N LYS A 97 -18.39 -2.98 -10.64
CA LYS A 97 -18.98 -3.08 -12.01
C LYS A 97 -19.37 -4.50 -12.41
N ASP A 98 -18.76 -5.49 -11.79
CA ASP A 98 -18.96 -6.91 -12.04
C ASP A 98 -18.62 -7.74 -10.80
N GLN A 99 -18.91 -9.03 -10.85
CA GLN A 99 -18.65 -9.95 -9.73
C GLN A 99 -17.15 -10.05 -9.39
N VAL A 100 -16.26 -9.97 -10.39
CA VAL A 100 -14.80 -10.02 -10.17
C VAL A 100 -14.33 -8.77 -9.42
N ALA A 101 -14.88 -7.61 -9.78
CA ALA A 101 -14.60 -6.35 -9.07
C ALA A 101 -15.10 -6.40 -7.63
N LYS A 102 -16.30 -6.98 -7.40
CA LYS A 102 -16.85 -7.17 -6.06
C LYS A 102 -15.96 -8.06 -5.20
N GLU A 103 -15.58 -9.23 -5.70
CA GLU A 103 -14.67 -10.14 -4.99
C GLU A 103 -13.30 -9.50 -4.70
N ALA A 104 -12.80 -8.64 -5.59
CA ALA A 104 -11.55 -7.92 -5.36
C ALA A 104 -11.69 -6.85 -4.27
N MET A 105 -12.82 -6.15 -4.21
CA MET A 105 -13.13 -5.16 -3.18
C MET A 105 -13.37 -5.78 -1.80
N GLU A 106 -13.88 -7.00 -1.73
CA GLU A 106 -14.10 -7.75 -0.49
C GLU A 106 -12.81 -8.34 0.12
N LYS A 107 -11.68 -8.27 -0.59
CA LYS A 107 -10.39 -8.74 -0.06
C LYS A 107 -9.91 -7.86 1.08
N HIS A 108 -9.28 -8.47 2.06
CA HIS A 108 -8.57 -7.72 3.11
C HIS A 108 -7.30 -7.06 2.56
N VAL A 109 -6.89 -5.98 3.21
CA VAL A 109 -5.60 -5.35 2.95
C VAL A 109 -4.48 -6.25 3.45
N GLU A 110 -3.59 -6.62 2.54
CA GLU A 110 -2.35 -7.34 2.82
C GLU A 110 -1.19 -6.36 2.98
N ILE A 111 -0.46 -6.46 4.07
CA ILE A 111 0.76 -5.66 4.27
C ILE A 111 1.91 -6.41 3.60
N LEU A 112 2.51 -5.81 2.58
CA LEU A 112 3.57 -6.41 1.79
C LEU A 112 4.96 -5.95 2.19
N ALA A 113 5.10 -4.75 2.73
CA ALA A 113 6.38 -4.24 3.21
C ALA A 113 6.22 -3.24 4.35
N ARG A 114 7.19 -3.29 5.25
CA ARG A 114 7.38 -2.31 6.32
C ARG A 114 8.76 -1.72 6.22
N LEU A 115 8.87 -0.41 6.39
CA LEU A 115 10.15 0.23 6.64
C LEU A 115 10.49 -0.01 8.12
N PRO A 116 11.65 -0.60 8.45
CA PRO A 116 12.06 -0.78 9.84
C PRO A 116 11.95 0.54 10.60
N GLY A 117 11.19 0.54 11.69
CA GLY A 117 10.79 1.74 12.39
C GLY A 117 11.95 2.50 13.01
N ARG A 118 11.64 3.69 13.54
CA ARG A 118 12.57 4.51 14.35
C ARG A 118 13.21 3.73 15.48
N ALA A 119 12.52 2.75 16.03
CA ALA A 119 13.01 1.94 17.14
C ALA A 119 14.22 1.09 16.78
N ALA A 120 14.27 0.50 15.58
CA ALA A 120 15.49 -0.17 15.13
C ALA A 120 16.69 0.79 15.01
N ARG A 121 16.42 2.09 14.75
CA ARG A 121 17.45 3.15 14.76
C ARG A 121 17.74 3.69 16.17
N LEU A 122 16.78 3.66 17.09
CA LEU A 122 16.91 4.15 18.46
C LEU A 122 17.39 3.06 19.43
N ALA A 123 17.21 1.78 19.11
CA ALA A 123 17.82 0.67 19.85
C ALA A 123 19.36 0.79 19.95
N THR A 124 19.97 1.51 18.99
CA THR A 124 21.39 1.90 19.07
C THR A 124 21.66 3.05 20.06
N THR A 125 20.63 3.73 20.58
CA THR A 125 20.77 4.89 21.47
C THR A 125 20.26 4.67 22.90
N GLY A 126 19.76 3.46 23.24
CA GLY A 126 19.47 3.06 24.63
C GLY A 126 18.21 3.71 25.24
N VAL A 127 17.23 4.15 24.44
CA VAL A 127 15.96 4.68 24.93
C VAL A 127 14.91 3.58 24.90
N ASP A 128 14.29 3.31 26.07
CA ASP A 128 13.16 2.38 26.21
C ASP A 128 11.95 2.92 25.39
N ILE A 129 11.49 2.15 24.44
CA ILE A 129 10.33 2.48 23.60
C ILE A 129 9.28 1.42 23.79
N ASP A 130 8.03 1.86 24.01
CA ASP A 130 6.86 0.99 24.10
C ASP A 130 6.77 0.04 22.89
N ALA A 131 6.94 -1.24 23.11
CA ALA A 131 6.96 -2.29 22.11
C ALA A 131 5.67 -2.36 21.25
N GLU A 132 4.55 -1.83 21.72
CA GLU A 132 3.30 -1.78 20.95
C GLU A 132 3.28 -0.76 19.81
N LYS A 133 4.19 0.22 19.80
CA LYS A 133 4.33 1.22 18.72
C LYS A 133 5.37 0.86 17.65
N GLU A 134 5.99 -0.30 17.78
CA GLU A 134 7.11 -0.74 16.94
C GLU A 134 6.76 -1.53 15.70
N VAL A 135 5.54 -1.52 15.30
CA VAL A 135 5.17 -2.09 14.00
C VAL A 135 5.60 -1.09 12.93
N GLY A 136 6.84 -1.17 12.47
CA GLY A 136 7.44 -0.24 11.52
C GLY A 136 6.47 0.31 10.45
N ASP A 137 6.78 1.45 9.87
CA ASP A 137 5.91 2.15 8.92
C ASP A 137 5.51 1.25 7.75
N ILE A 138 4.22 1.07 7.54
CA ILE A 138 3.70 0.29 6.40
C ILE A 138 3.93 1.10 5.13
N VAL A 139 4.71 0.55 4.20
CA VAL A 139 5.16 1.23 2.98
C VAL A 139 4.75 0.53 1.69
N ALA A 140 4.20 -0.68 1.77
CA ALA A 140 3.58 -1.35 0.64
C ALA A 140 2.39 -2.20 1.10
N VAL A 141 1.28 -2.09 0.38
CA VAL A 141 0.04 -2.82 0.65
C VAL A 141 -0.59 -3.31 -0.65
N ARG A 142 -1.40 -4.36 -0.53
CA ARG A 142 -2.23 -4.89 -1.61
C ARG A 142 -3.64 -5.16 -1.10
N GLN A 143 -4.63 -4.93 -1.94
CA GLN A 143 -6.01 -5.37 -1.72
C GLN A 143 -6.58 -5.86 -3.04
N GLY A 144 -6.85 -7.15 -3.13
CA GLY A 144 -7.30 -7.76 -4.38
C GLY A 144 -6.34 -7.49 -5.54
N ASN A 145 -6.79 -6.70 -6.51
CA ASN A 145 -6.05 -6.32 -7.70
C ASN A 145 -5.45 -4.90 -7.64
N VAL A 146 -5.45 -4.28 -6.47
CA VAL A 146 -4.86 -2.95 -6.25
C VAL A 146 -3.59 -3.09 -5.42
N PHE A 147 -2.52 -2.46 -5.86
CA PHE A 147 -1.21 -2.47 -5.20
C PHE A 147 -0.69 -1.04 -5.06
N GLY A 148 -0.19 -0.69 -3.89
CA GLY A 148 0.33 0.64 -3.61
C GLY A 148 1.62 0.62 -2.80
N THR A 149 2.59 1.43 -3.21
CA THR A 149 3.87 1.64 -2.52
C THR A 149 4.05 3.09 -2.11
N SER A 150 4.78 3.33 -1.03
CA SER A 150 5.23 4.65 -0.59
C SER A 150 6.59 5.03 -1.18
N PHE A 151 7.33 4.06 -1.66
CA PHE A 151 8.60 4.24 -2.35
C PHE A 151 8.39 4.18 -3.88
N HIS A 152 9.39 4.59 -4.61
CA HIS A 152 9.40 4.73 -6.06
C HIS A 152 10.20 3.58 -6.71
N PRO A 153 9.58 2.44 -7.05
CA PRO A 153 10.30 1.34 -7.70
C PRO A 153 10.82 1.71 -9.09
N GLU A 154 10.17 2.67 -9.76
CA GLU A 154 10.58 3.17 -11.08
C GLU A 154 11.88 3.99 -11.07
N LEU A 155 12.36 4.39 -9.88
CA LEU A 155 13.61 5.12 -9.73
C LEU A 155 14.78 4.21 -9.36
N THR A 156 14.61 2.90 -9.46
CA THR A 156 15.65 1.90 -9.24
C THR A 156 15.93 1.13 -10.53
N GLU A 157 17.12 0.55 -10.66
CA GLU A 157 17.45 -0.37 -11.75
C GLU A 157 16.91 -1.79 -11.51
N ASP A 158 16.24 -2.03 -10.39
CA ASP A 158 15.72 -3.34 -9.98
C ASP A 158 14.29 -3.55 -10.52
N PRO A 159 14.10 -4.40 -11.54
CA PRO A 159 12.79 -4.60 -12.16
C PRO A 159 11.88 -5.58 -11.41
N ARG A 160 12.32 -6.17 -10.29
CA ARG A 160 11.62 -7.27 -9.63
C ARG A 160 10.18 -6.96 -9.28
N ILE A 161 9.88 -5.77 -8.78
CA ILE A 161 8.50 -5.35 -8.44
C ILE A 161 7.65 -5.25 -9.71
N HIS A 162 8.17 -4.63 -10.77
CA HIS A 162 7.46 -4.51 -12.05
C HIS A 162 7.20 -5.88 -12.68
N CYS A 163 8.19 -6.76 -12.68
CA CYS A 163 8.03 -8.14 -13.18
C CYS A 163 7.01 -8.92 -12.35
N TRP A 164 7.04 -8.78 -11.03
CA TRP A 164 6.07 -9.40 -10.15
C TRP A 164 4.65 -8.91 -10.46
N TRP A 165 4.46 -7.59 -10.57
CA TRP A 165 3.15 -7.01 -10.88
C TRP A 165 2.63 -7.44 -12.24
N LEU A 166 3.46 -7.45 -13.27
CA LEU A 166 3.08 -7.93 -14.61
C LEU A 166 2.63 -9.40 -14.60
N ARG A 167 3.26 -10.26 -13.80
CA ARG A 167 2.80 -11.65 -13.62
C ARG A 167 1.40 -11.69 -13.02
N GLN A 168 1.13 -10.90 -11.96
CA GLN A 168 -0.22 -10.81 -11.37
C GLN A 168 -1.27 -10.37 -12.40
N VAL A 169 -0.95 -9.38 -13.24
CA VAL A 169 -1.83 -8.93 -14.31
C VAL A 169 -2.07 -10.06 -15.34
N GLN A 170 -1.01 -10.74 -15.75
CA GLN A 170 -1.11 -11.85 -16.71
C GLN A 170 -1.96 -13.00 -16.19
N GLU A 171 -1.79 -13.38 -14.94
CA GLU A 171 -2.59 -14.41 -14.26
C GLU A 171 -4.07 -14.01 -14.20
N ALA A 172 -4.36 -12.77 -13.84
CA ALA A 172 -5.73 -12.26 -13.79
C ALA A 172 -6.40 -12.25 -15.17
N VAL A 173 -5.66 -11.84 -16.23
CA VAL A 173 -6.16 -11.87 -17.61
C VAL A 173 -6.42 -13.31 -18.07
N ASN A 174 -5.52 -14.23 -17.81
CA ASN A 174 -5.68 -15.63 -18.16
C ASN A 174 -6.88 -16.27 -17.45
N LYS A 175 -7.06 -15.98 -16.17
CA LYS A 175 -8.22 -16.44 -15.39
C LYS A 175 -9.54 -15.94 -15.98
N ARG A 176 -9.61 -14.66 -16.37
CA ARG A 176 -10.80 -14.09 -17.02
C ARG A 176 -11.09 -14.75 -18.38
N ARG A 177 -10.09 -14.95 -19.21
CA ARG A 177 -10.23 -15.60 -20.52
C ARG A 177 -10.75 -17.02 -20.38
N ASN A 178 -10.20 -17.78 -19.45
CA ASN A 178 -10.63 -19.17 -19.17
C ASN A 178 -12.07 -19.23 -18.66
N ALA A 179 -12.47 -18.29 -17.79
CA ALA A 179 -13.85 -18.21 -17.30
C ALA A 179 -14.86 -17.90 -18.41
N GLN A 180 -14.49 -17.07 -19.39
CA GLN A 180 -15.33 -16.72 -20.54
C GLN A 180 -15.41 -17.85 -21.61
N SER A 181 -14.44 -18.74 -21.67
CA SER A 181 -14.37 -19.86 -22.61
C SER A 181 -15.10 -21.14 -22.13
N LEU A 182 -15.58 -21.15 -20.89
CA LEU A 182 -16.39 -22.25 -20.39
C LEU A 182 -17.82 -22.14 -20.95
N PRO A 183 -18.33 -23.19 -21.65
CA PRO A 183 -19.70 -23.19 -22.15
C PRO A 183 -20.68 -23.04 -20.97
N LEU A 184 -21.66 -22.14 -21.13
CA LEU A 184 -22.79 -22.05 -20.22
C LEU A 184 -23.48 -23.43 -20.17
N ARG A 185 -23.45 -24.05 -18.98
CA ARG A 185 -24.20 -25.27 -18.70
C ARG A 185 -25.63 -24.92 -18.33
#